data_c6ebe2b65c5d7e01d4bb4e7e8af594f7
#
_entry.id   c6ebe2b65c5d7e01d4bb4e7e8af594f7
#
_cell.length_a   1.000
_cell.length_b   1.000
_cell.length_c   1.000
_cell.angle_alpha   90.00
_cell.angle_beta   90.00
_cell.angle_gamma   90.00
#
_symmetry.space_group_name_H-M   'P 1'
#
loop_
_entity.id
_entity.type
_entity.pdbx_description
1 polymer ?
#
loop_
_entity_poly.entity_id
_entity_poly.type
_entity_poly.pdbx_seq_one_letter_code
_entity_poly.pdbx_strand_id
1 'polypeptide(L)'
;MTAAGADYYQAASQALQILVEAGARQSQRAEERWLRILCAPAFASRWLTPRIGELRELRPGLKVAIEPNSSFTSVEHRQADLGIAYGLPSNLSGIRKVLIRPEAFAVCSPGYLANLPKRPTLAELPSCQLIHVDDGTCWNAWFAAQGLKIRVKADASHISNELVLHQAERGYGVALATEVLVSDELKDGTLVQCVEQSAFMEAYYLLTPSQQLSIDAEWFMEWLTRALSEAFPRAVV
;
A
#
# COMPACT_ATOMS: atom_id res chain seq x y z
N MET A 1 -16.42 18.97 -57.66
CA MET A 1 -15.21 18.67 -56.87
C MET A 1 -14.07 18.51 -57.86
N THR A 2 -12.94 19.16 -57.64
CA THR A 2 -11.76 18.98 -58.52
C THR A 2 -11.10 17.62 -58.27
N ALA A 3 -10.37 17.07 -59.23
CA ALA A 3 -9.67 15.79 -59.05
C ALA A 3 -8.76 15.81 -57.80
N ALA A 4 -7.99 16.88 -57.60
CA ALA A 4 -7.16 17.07 -56.40
C ALA A 4 -7.97 17.12 -55.10
N GLY A 5 -9.19 17.68 -55.14
CA GLY A 5 -10.10 17.69 -53.96
C GLY A 5 -10.67 16.30 -53.64
N ALA A 6 -10.86 15.45 -54.64
CA ALA A 6 -11.29 14.06 -54.45
C ALA A 6 -10.19 13.21 -53.81
N ASP A 7 -8.95 13.36 -54.31
CA ASP A 7 -7.78 12.66 -53.75
C ASP A 7 -7.52 13.06 -52.29
N TYR A 8 -7.63 14.33 -51.95
CA TYR A 8 -7.47 14.83 -50.60
C TYR A 8 -8.58 14.30 -49.66
N TYR A 9 -9.83 14.31 -50.13
CA TYR A 9 -10.96 13.76 -49.36
C TYR A 9 -10.78 12.26 -49.08
N GLN A 10 -10.33 11.52 -50.08
CA GLN A 10 -10.10 10.07 -49.89
C GLN A 10 -8.98 9.79 -48.89
N ALA A 11 -7.87 10.54 -48.98
CA ALA A 11 -6.75 10.39 -48.02
C ALA A 11 -7.17 10.79 -46.59
N ALA A 12 -7.93 11.87 -46.42
CA ALA A 12 -8.42 12.28 -45.09
C ALA A 12 -9.43 11.28 -44.52
N SER A 13 -10.32 10.72 -45.35
CA SER A 13 -11.28 9.71 -44.95
C SER A 13 -10.58 8.40 -44.47
N GLN A 14 -9.56 7.98 -45.22
CA GLN A 14 -8.77 6.80 -44.84
C GLN A 14 -8.01 7.02 -43.48
N ALA A 15 -7.42 8.20 -43.30
CA ALA A 15 -6.74 8.54 -42.03
C ALA A 15 -7.71 8.55 -40.85
N LEU A 16 -8.91 9.12 -41.02
CA LEU A 16 -9.96 9.11 -40.01
C LEU A 16 -10.45 7.70 -39.69
N GLN A 17 -10.59 6.85 -40.69
CA GLN A 17 -11.00 5.46 -40.53
C GLN A 17 -9.96 4.64 -39.73
N ILE A 18 -8.66 4.84 -40.01
CA ILE A 18 -7.57 4.23 -39.27
C ILE A 18 -7.60 4.68 -37.80
N LEU A 19 -7.86 5.95 -37.51
CA LEU A 19 -7.99 6.46 -36.16
C LEU A 19 -9.21 5.89 -35.42
N VAL A 20 -10.36 5.78 -36.07
CA VAL A 20 -11.58 5.16 -35.53
C VAL A 20 -11.35 3.69 -35.21
N GLU A 21 -10.74 2.94 -36.14
CA GLU A 21 -10.41 1.52 -35.91
C GLU A 21 -9.36 1.31 -34.81
N ALA A 22 -8.39 2.22 -34.71
CA ALA A 22 -7.42 2.21 -33.61
C ALA A 22 -8.10 2.48 -32.26
N GLY A 23 -9.04 3.45 -32.22
CA GLY A 23 -9.86 3.75 -31.04
C GLY A 23 -10.77 2.59 -30.64
N ALA A 24 -11.44 1.95 -31.62
CA ALA A 24 -12.29 0.77 -31.38
C ALA A 24 -11.50 -0.42 -30.86
N ARG A 25 -10.29 -0.68 -31.42
CA ARG A 25 -9.38 -1.71 -30.91
C ARG A 25 -8.89 -1.42 -29.50
N GLN A 26 -8.72 -0.16 -29.16
CA GLN A 26 -8.35 0.28 -27.81
C GLN A 26 -9.51 0.10 -26.83
N SER A 27 -10.75 0.39 -27.25
CA SER A 27 -11.97 0.18 -26.45
C SER A 27 -12.27 -1.30 -26.22
N GLN A 28 -12.13 -2.16 -27.23
CA GLN A 28 -12.25 -3.62 -27.06
C GLN A 28 -11.16 -4.21 -26.14
N ARG A 29 -9.93 -3.66 -26.20
CA ARG A 29 -8.87 -4.02 -25.25
C ARG A 29 -9.14 -3.48 -23.82
N ALA A 30 -9.92 -2.40 -23.69
CA ALA A 30 -10.32 -1.86 -22.40
C ALA A 30 -11.34 -2.76 -21.68
N GLU A 31 -12.24 -3.44 -22.40
CA GLU A 31 -13.20 -4.41 -21.81
C GLU A 31 -12.53 -5.68 -21.26
N GLU A 32 -11.32 -6.01 -21.71
CA GLU A 32 -10.51 -7.12 -21.18
C GLU A 32 -9.33 -6.69 -20.32
N ARG A 33 -9.16 -5.38 -20.11
CA ARG A 33 -7.98 -4.85 -19.45
C ARG A 33 -8.07 -5.00 -17.93
N TRP A 34 -7.03 -5.57 -17.35
CA TRP A 34 -6.84 -5.61 -15.91
C TRP A 34 -6.34 -4.27 -15.39
N LEU A 35 -6.94 -3.78 -14.31
CA LEU A 35 -6.39 -2.71 -13.50
C LEU A 35 -5.20 -3.27 -12.72
N ARG A 36 -3.99 -2.87 -13.10
CA ARG A 36 -2.75 -3.35 -12.50
C ARG A 36 -2.30 -2.39 -11.41
N ILE A 37 -2.09 -2.91 -10.22
CA ILE A 37 -1.76 -2.13 -9.04
C ILE A 37 -0.47 -2.67 -8.44
N LEU A 38 0.61 -1.86 -8.45
CA LEU A 38 1.77 -2.10 -7.59
C LEU A 38 1.39 -1.75 -6.17
N CYS A 39 1.73 -2.58 -5.20
CA CYS A 39 1.28 -2.36 -3.84
C CYS A 39 2.33 -2.79 -2.81
N ALA A 40 2.51 -2.01 -1.75
CA ALA A 40 3.29 -2.43 -0.60
C ALA A 40 2.77 -3.80 -0.10
N PRO A 41 3.64 -4.83 0.08
CA PRO A 41 3.21 -6.21 0.27
C PRO A 41 2.25 -6.42 1.44
N ALA A 42 2.56 -5.88 2.62
CA ALA A 42 1.69 -6.03 3.79
C ALA A 42 0.33 -5.33 3.60
N PHE A 43 0.28 -4.18 2.89
CA PHE A 43 -0.98 -3.53 2.57
C PHE A 43 -1.79 -4.36 1.57
N ALA A 44 -1.13 -4.93 0.57
CA ALA A 44 -1.78 -5.80 -0.41
C ALA A 44 -2.46 -6.99 0.25
N SER A 45 -1.75 -7.72 1.13
CA SER A 45 -2.26 -8.95 1.76
C SER A 45 -3.29 -8.67 2.85
N ARG A 46 -3.01 -7.73 3.74
CA ARG A 46 -3.78 -7.54 4.97
C ARG A 46 -4.97 -6.58 4.82
N TRP A 47 -4.84 -5.57 3.97
CA TRP A 47 -5.90 -4.57 3.81
C TRP A 47 -6.66 -4.69 2.49
N LEU A 48 -5.95 -4.77 1.36
CA LEU A 48 -6.57 -4.71 0.04
C LEU A 48 -7.20 -6.03 -0.38
N THR A 49 -6.48 -7.15 -0.26
CA THR A 49 -6.95 -8.47 -0.69
C THR A 49 -8.26 -8.91 0.00
N PRO A 50 -8.45 -8.72 1.33
CA PRO A 50 -9.73 -9.04 1.97
C PRO A 50 -10.93 -8.28 1.40
N ARG A 51 -10.71 -7.12 0.78
CA ARG A 51 -11.74 -6.24 0.22
C ARG A 51 -12.01 -6.44 -1.28
N ILE A 52 -11.32 -7.38 -1.92
CA ILE A 52 -11.53 -7.69 -3.35
C ILE A 52 -12.96 -8.18 -3.64
N GLY A 53 -13.58 -8.89 -2.69
CA GLY A 53 -15.00 -9.29 -2.79
C GLY A 53 -15.92 -8.08 -2.93
N GLU A 54 -15.79 -7.11 -2.05
CA GLU A 54 -16.52 -5.84 -2.08
C GLU A 54 -16.33 -5.08 -3.40
N LEU A 55 -15.08 -5.00 -3.89
CA LEU A 55 -14.79 -4.37 -5.18
C LEU A 55 -15.56 -5.01 -6.34
N ARG A 56 -15.68 -6.33 -6.36
CA ARG A 56 -16.43 -7.06 -7.39
C ARG A 56 -17.93 -6.81 -7.32
N GLU A 57 -18.48 -6.66 -6.12
CA GLU A 57 -19.90 -6.33 -5.91
C GLU A 57 -20.20 -4.90 -6.34
N LEU A 58 -19.35 -3.93 -5.96
CA LEU A 58 -19.53 -2.52 -6.28
C LEU A 58 -19.30 -2.20 -7.76
N ARG A 59 -18.42 -2.95 -8.44
CA ARG A 59 -18.12 -2.75 -9.85
C ARG A 59 -17.96 -4.10 -10.58
N PRO A 60 -19.09 -4.73 -10.94
CA PRO A 60 -19.06 -5.96 -11.73
C PRO A 60 -18.30 -5.76 -13.05
N GLY A 61 -17.41 -6.71 -13.36
CA GLY A 61 -16.56 -6.63 -14.56
C GLY A 61 -15.18 -5.98 -14.35
N LEU A 62 -14.94 -5.29 -13.25
CA LEU A 62 -13.60 -4.80 -12.91
C LEU A 62 -12.66 -5.99 -12.64
N LYS A 63 -11.62 -6.10 -13.44
CA LYS A 63 -10.54 -7.07 -13.25
C LYS A 63 -9.35 -6.38 -12.60
N VAL A 64 -8.94 -6.81 -11.42
CA VAL A 64 -7.83 -6.22 -10.67
C VAL A 64 -6.68 -7.21 -10.57
N ALA A 65 -5.48 -6.77 -10.93
CA ALA A 65 -4.22 -7.48 -10.72
C ALA A 65 -3.39 -6.71 -9.70
N ILE A 66 -3.15 -7.30 -8.54
CA ILE A 66 -2.32 -6.72 -7.48
C ILE A 66 -0.95 -7.37 -7.55
N GLU A 67 0.09 -6.57 -7.70
CA GLU A 67 1.49 -6.99 -7.69
C GLU A 67 2.17 -6.46 -6.42
N PRO A 68 2.41 -7.32 -5.41
CA PRO A 68 3.13 -6.93 -4.22
C PRO A 68 4.59 -6.60 -4.56
N ASN A 69 5.02 -5.39 -4.24
CA ASN A 69 6.39 -4.93 -4.50
C ASN A 69 6.79 -3.93 -3.41
N SER A 70 7.96 -4.10 -2.81
CA SER A 70 8.48 -3.20 -1.77
C SER A 70 9.50 -2.19 -2.29
N SER A 71 9.94 -2.32 -3.54
CA SER A 71 11.09 -1.59 -4.07
C SER A 71 10.74 -0.53 -5.10
N PHE A 72 9.45 -0.35 -5.44
CA PHE A 72 9.08 0.68 -6.41
C PHE A 72 9.02 2.07 -5.75
N THR A 73 9.53 3.05 -6.45
CA THR A 73 9.53 4.48 -6.05
C THR A 73 8.73 5.35 -7.01
N SER A 74 8.29 4.78 -8.12
CA SER A 74 7.45 5.41 -9.15
C SER A 74 6.63 4.34 -9.86
N VAL A 75 5.65 4.78 -10.65
CA VAL A 75 4.82 3.91 -11.49
C VAL A 75 5.01 4.30 -12.95
N GLU A 76 5.42 3.33 -13.76
CA GLU A 76 5.43 3.47 -15.21
C GLU A 76 4.21 2.79 -15.81
N HIS A 77 3.56 3.43 -16.79
CA HIS A 77 2.32 2.95 -17.42
C HIS A 77 2.44 1.52 -18.02
N ARG A 78 3.64 1.13 -18.46
CA ARG A 78 3.88 -0.24 -18.95
C ARG A 78 3.85 -1.28 -17.83
N GLN A 79 4.16 -0.87 -16.60
CA GLN A 79 4.26 -1.74 -15.45
C GLN A 79 2.92 -1.85 -14.71
N ALA A 80 2.33 -0.72 -14.35
CA ALA A 80 1.07 -0.68 -13.63
C ALA A 80 0.27 0.59 -13.95
N ASP A 81 -0.99 0.60 -13.56
CA ASP A 81 -1.89 1.73 -13.72
C ASP A 81 -1.87 2.63 -12.47
N LEU A 82 -1.61 2.03 -11.30
CA LEU A 82 -1.54 2.70 -10.00
C LEU A 82 -0.46 2.07 -9.11
N GLY A 83 0.02 2.85 -8.14
CA GLY A 83 0.91 2.36 -7.08
C GLY A 83 0.42 2.77 -5.70
N ILE A 84 0.48 1.87 -4.74
CA ILE A 84 0.23 2.12 -3.32
C ILE A 84 1.55 1.87 -2.58
N ALA A 85 2.29 2.94 -2.33
CA ALA A 85 3.61 2.90 -1.70
C ALA A 85 3.53 3.31 -0.24
N TYR A 86 4.38 2.72 0.61
CA TYR A 86 4.62 3.14 1.98
C TYR A 86 6.04 3.67 2.09
N GLY A 87 6.22 4.82 2.72
CA GLY A 87 7.56 5.41 2.86
C GLY A 87 7.55 6.92 3.11
N LEU A 88 8.71 7.52 2.87
CA LEU A 88 8.90 8.98 2.91
C LEU A 88 8.67 9.60 1.52
N PRO A 89 8.03 10.78 1.43
CA PRO A 89 7.73 11.41 0.15
C PRO A 89 8.97 11.79 -0.65
N SER A 90 10.11 12.03 0.02
CA SER A 90 11.40 12.32 -0.63
C SER A 90 11.91 11.17 -1.51
N ASN A 91 11.47 9.95 -1.25
CA ASN A 91 11.91 8.74 -1.94
C ASN A 91 10.95 8.32 -3.06
N LEU A 92 9.86 9.06 -3.27
CA LEU A 92 8.79 8.70 -4.18
C LEU A 92 8.61 9.73 -5.30
N SER A 93 8.21 9.26 -6.48
CA SER A 93 7.90 10.09 -7.63
C SER A 93 6.49 9.78 -8.15
N GLY A 94 5.84 10.78 -8.77
CA GLY A 94 4.48 10.61 -9.28
C GLY A 94 3.43 10.51 -8.16
N ILE A 95 3.69 11.13 -7.01
CA ILE A 95 2.71 11.17 -5.90
C ILE A 95 1.49 11.95 -6.37
N ARG A 96 0.36 11.25 -6.46
CA ARG A 96 -0.95 11.83 -6.74
C ARG A 96 -1.62 12.34 -5.47
N LYS A 97 -1.50 11.57 -4.39
CA LYS A 97 -2.19 11.85 -3.11
C LYS A 97 -1.50 11.12 -1.97
N VAL A 98 -1.52 11.74 -0.78
CA VAL A 98 -1.35 11.04 0.49
C VAL A 98 -2.66 10.29 0.77
N LEU A 99 -2.61 8.97 0.96
CA LEU A 99 -3.79 8.19 1.29
C LEU A 99 -4.10 8.29 2.78
N ILE A 100 -3.14 7.89 3.59
CA ILE A 100 -3.22 7.94 5.06
C ILE A 100 -1.84 8.05 5.66
N ARG A 101 -1.77 8.61 6.87
CA ARG A 101 -0.58 8.67 7.72
C ARG A 101 -0.87 7.97 9.05
N PRO A 102 -0.75 6.64 9.12
CA PRO A 102 -1.05 5.90 10.33
C PRO A 102 0.07 6.05 11.36
N GLU A 103 -0.29 5.95 12.63
CA GLU A 103 0.68 5.80 13.71
C GLU A 103 1.19 4.36 13.76
N ALA A 104 2.49 4.20 14.03
CA ALA A 104 3.13 2.92 14.29
C ALA A 104 3.22 2.68 15.80
N PHE A 105 2.97 1.46 16.23
CA PHE A 105 3.03 1.02 17.62
C PHE A 105 3.55 -0.42 17.73
N ALA A 106 3.98 -0.80 18.93
CA ALA A 106 4.55 -2.12 19.18
C ALA A 106 3.47 -3.15 19.45
N VAL A 107 3.49 -4.29 18.74
CA VAL A 107 2.54 -5.40 18.86
C VAL A 107 3.25 -6.73 19.08
N CYS A 108 2.59 -7.65 19.78
CA CYS A 108 2.99 -9.05 19.90
C CYS A 108 1.76 -9.93 20.08
N SER A 109 1.94 -11.27 20.04
CA SER A 109 0.86 -12.18 20.42
C SER A 109 0.59 -12.12 21.93
N PRO A 110 -0.65 -12.41 22.38
CA PRO A 110 -0.97 -12.52 23.80
C PRO A 110 -0.09 -13.56 24.51
N GLY A 111 0.22 -14.67 23.84
CA GLY A 111 1.08 -15.72 24.38
C GLY A 111 2.52 -15.26 24.65
N TYR A 112 3.09 -14.44 23.74
CA TYR A 112 4.39 -13.84 23.98
C TYR A 112 4.37 -12.92 25.22
N LEU A 113 3.36 -12.05 25.29
CA LEU A 113 3.21 -11.09 26.40
C LEU A 113 3.01 -11.79 27.74
N ALA A 114 2.24 -12.88 27.78
CA ALA A 114 1.99 -13.67 28.99
C ALA A 114 3.24 -14.42 29.51
N ASN A 115 4.20 -14.71 28.64
CA ASN A 115 5.46 -15.35 29.01
C ASN A 115 6.52 -14.35 29.54
N LEU A 116 6.27 -13.05 29.44
CA LEU A 116 7.13 -12.03 30.07
C LEU A 116 6.85 -11.97 31.58
N PRO A 117 7.85 -11.67 32.41
CA PRO A 117 7.67 -11.53 33.86
C PRO A 117 6.62 -10.48 34.25
N LYS A 118 6.49 -9.45 33.42
CA LYS A 118 5.48 -8.38 33.50
C LYS A 118 5.33 -7.73 32.13
N ARG A 119 4.24 -6.97 31.95
CA ARG A 119 4.07 -6.14 30.75
C ARG A 119 5.21 -5.10 30.69
N PRO A 120 5.95 -5.00 29.58
CA PRO A 120 7.08 -4.09 29.47
C PRO A 120 6.62 -2.64 29.48
N THR A 121 7.38 -1.79 30.13
CA THR A 121 7.32 -0.34 29.92
C THR A 121 8.05 0.02 28.63
N LEU A 122 7.84 1.25 28.14
CA LEU A 122 8.55 1.75 26.96
C LEU A 122 10.08 1.65 27.08
N ALA A 123 10.62 1.91 28.28
CA ALA A 123 12.07 1.83 28.54
C ALA A 123 12.60 0.37 28.57
N GLU A 124 11.76 -0.58 28.90
CA GLU A 124 12.08 -2.01 28.95
C GLU A 124 11.87 -2.73 27.61
N LEU A 125 11.11 -2.12 26.69
CA LEU A 125 10.81 -2.71 25.39
C LEU A 125 12.05 -3.16 24.59
N PRO A 126 13.19 -2.42 24.61
CA PRO A 126 14.41 -2.86 23.93
C PRO A 126 15.02 -4.17 24.48
N SER A 127 14.63 -4.60 25.67
CA SER A 127 15.06 -5.87 26.26
C SER A 127 14.20 -7.06 25.82
N CYS A 128 13.07 -6.79 25.14
CA CYS A 128 12.25 -7.82 24.53
C CYS A 128 12.90 -8.31 23.21
N GLN A 129 12.45 -9.46 22.73
CA GLN A 129 12.83 -9.93 21.39
C GLN A 129 12.14 -9.02 20.35
N LEU A 130 12.87 -8.05 19.82
CA LEU A 130 12.36 -7.18 18.75
C LEU A 130 12.52 -7.88 17.40
N ILE A 131 11.47 -7.84 16.58
CA ILE A 131 11.48 -8.33 15.20
C ILE A 131 11.73 -7.14 14.28
N HIS A 132 12.69 -7.28 13.37
CA HIS A 132 13.18 -6.18 12.54
C HIS A 132 12.82 -6.37 11.07
N VAL A 133 12.44 -5.27 10.41
CA VAL A 133 12.31 -5.20 8.94
C VAL A 133 13.63 -4.84 8.26
N ASP A 134 14.55 -4.24 9.03
CA ASP A 134 15.81 -3.67 8.58
C ASP A 134 16.93 -3.93 9.63
N ASP A 135 18.01 -3.20 9.54
CA ASP A 135 19.18 -3.24 10.46
C ASP A 135 18.89 -2.64 11.86
N GLY A 136 17.65 -2.37 12.19
CA GLY A 136 17.22 -1.71 13.42
C GLY A 136 16.87 -0.23 13.25
N THR A 137 17.02 0.32 12.05
CA THR A 137 16.76 1.74 11.75
C THR A 137 15.31 2.11 12.07
N CYS A 138 14.34 1.27 11.71
CA CYS A 138 12.92 1.50 11.96
C CYS A 138 12.61 1.62 13.47
N TRP A 139 13.09 0.66 14.28
CA TRP A 139 12.94 0.71 15.74
C TRP A 139 13.66 1.91 16.35
N ASN A 140 14.88 2.23 15.89
CA ASN A 140 15.63 3.38 16.38
C ASN A 140 14.90 4.70 16.11
N ALA A 141 14.31 4.85 14.92
CA ALA A 141 13.50 6.00 14.56
C ALA A 141 12.23 6.09 15.43
N TRP A 142 11.56 4.94 15.69
CA TRP A 142 10.39 4.89 16.55
C TRP A 142 10.71 5.27 18.00
N PHE A 143 11.80 4.74 18.60
CA PHE A 143 12.24 5.13 19.93
C PHE A 143 12.62 6.62 20.01
N ALA A 144 13.28 7.14 18.97
CA ALA A 144 13.63 8.56 18.90
C ALA A 144 12.38 9.46 18.85
N ALA A 145 11.32 9.05 18.15
CA ALA A 145 10.04 9.73 18.12
C ALA A 145 9.35 9.77 19.50
N GLN A 146 9.66 8.79 20.38
CA GLN A 146 9.22 8.77 21.78
C GLN A 146 10.18 9.54 22.73
N GLY A 147 11.17 10.24 22.19
CA GLY A 147 12.16 11.00 22.99
C GLY A 147 13.26 10.13 23.62
N LEU A 148 13.36 8.85 23.25
CA LEU A 148 14.35 7.93 23.79
C LEU A 148 15.59 7.85 22.91
N LYS A 149 16.77 7.94 23.51
CA LYS A 149 18.08 7.78 22.85
C LYS A 149 18.55 6.31 22.94
N ILE A 150 17.74 5.40 22.43
CA ILE A 150 18.03 3.96 22.42
C ILE A 150 18.52 3.59 21.03
N ARG A 151 19.50 2.70 20.98
CA ARG A 151 19.96 2.08 19.72
C ARG A 151 19.89 0.56 19.85
N VAL A 152 19.04 -0.01 19.03
CA VAL A 152 18.97 -1.46 18.84
C VAL A 152 19.62 -1.80 17.50
N LYS A 153 20.23 -2.98 17.43
CA LYS A 153 20.78 -3.57 16.20
C LYS A 153 20.02 -4.85 15.92
N ALA A 154 19.65 -5.04 14.67
CA ALA A 154 19.14 -6.33 14.22
C ALA A 154 20.33 -7.29 14.01
N ASP A 155 20.19 -8.50 14.51
CA ASP A 155 21.12 -9.60 14.22
C ASP A 155 20.69 -10.36 12.95
N ALA A 156 19.58 -9.96 12.34
CA ALA A 156 18.92 -10.72 11.29
C ALA A 156 18.84 -9.96 9.97
N SER A 157 18.59 -10.75 8.96
CA SER A 157 18.33 -10.38 7.57
C SER A 157 17.14 -9.43 7.43
N HIS A 158 17.14 -8.64 6.38
CA HIS A 158 15.97 -7.89 5.91
C HIS A 158 14.80 -8.85 5.61
N ILE A 159 13.69 -8.67 6.31
CA ILE A 159 12.43 -9.37 6.02
C ILE A 159 11.31 -8.35 5.80
N SER A 160 10.34 -8.71 4.96
CA SER A 160 9.23 -7.80 4.66
C SER A 160 8.34 -7.57 5.91
N ASN A 161 7.65 -6.44 5.97
CA ASN A 161 6.68 -6.14 7.02
C ASN A 161 5.64 -7.27 7.20
N GLU A 162 5.24 -7.93 6.12
CA GLU A 162 4.33 -9.07 6.16
C GLU A 162 4.89 -10.22 7.01
N LEU A 163 6.16 -10.59 6.79
CA LEU A 163 6.81 -11.67 7.52
C LEU A 163 7.08 -11.29 8.98
N VAL A 164 7.41 -10.03 9.25
CA VAL A 164 7.60 -9.49 10.61
C VAL A 164 6.31 -9.63 11.42
N LEU A 165 5.17 -9.22 10.86
CA LEU A 165 3.87 -9.34 11.52
C LEU A 165 3.48 -10.79 11.73
N HIS A 166 3.70 -11.67 10.75
CA HIS A 166 3.46 -13.09 10.90
C HIS A 166 4.31 -13.71 12.03
N GLN A 167 5.57 -13.30 12.19
CA GLN A 167 6.40 -13.76 13.31
C GLN A 167 5.85 -13.29 14.67
N ALA A 168 5.36 -12.05 14.76
CA ALA A 168 4.74 -11.53 15.97
C ALA A 168 3.48 -12.30 16.36
N GLU A 169 2.61 -12.64 15.40
CA GLU A 169 1.44 -13.50 15.58
C GLU A 169 1.81 -14.88 16.14
N ARG A 170 2.91 -15.43 15.66
CA ARG A 170 3.46 -16.74 16.11
C ARG A 170 4.15 -16.69 17.45
N GLY A 171 4.26 -15.52 18.08
CA GLY A 171 4.86 -15.38 19.41
C GLY A 171 6.39 -15.33 19.42
N TYR A 172 7.03 -15.00 18.29
CA TYR A 172 8.49 -14.92 18.22
C TYR A 172 9.07 -13.59 18.71
N GLY A 173 8.21 -12.61 19.05
CA GLY A 173 8.69 -11.34 19.57
C GLY A 173 7.71 -10.20 19.39
N VAL A 174 8.24 -8.99 19.42
CA VAL A 174 7.53 -7.72 19.28
C VAL A 174 7.86 -7.09 17.95
N ALA A 175 6.83 -6.69 17.20
CA ALA A 175 6.94 -6.01 15.91
C ALA A 175 6.42 -4.57 15.98
N LEU A 176 6.91 -3.67 15.10
CA LEU A 176 6.23 -2.42 14.81
C LEU A 176 5.15 -2.66 13.75
N ALA A 177 3.97 -2.15 14.02
CA ALA A 177 2.81 -2.25 13.15
C ALA A 177 2.07 -0.93 13.07
N THR A 178 1.29 -0.76 12.01
CA THR A 178 0.29 0.32 11.91
C THR A 178 -1.11 -0.29 11.98
N GLU A 179 -2.09 0.48 12.49
CA GLU A 179 -3.48 0.01 12.63
C GLU A 179 -4.05 -0.55 11.32
N VAL A 180 -3.69 0.06 10.20
CA VAL A 180 -4.08 -0.39 8.85
C VAL A 180 -3.69 -1.83 8.55
N LEU A 181 -2.57 -2.30 9.12
CA LEU A 181 -2.05 -3.64 8.86
C LEU A 181 -2.51 -4.69 9.87
N VAL A 182 -2.99 -4.28 11.04
CA VAL A 182 -3.28 -5.20 12.16
C VAL A 182 -4.64 -4.95 12.82
N SER A 183 -5.53 -4.19 12.14
CA SER A 183 -6.85 -3.87 12.71
C SER A 183 -7.70 -5.11 13.03
N ASP A 184 -7.62 -6.13 12.22
CA ASP A 184 -8.40 -7.36 12.38
C ASP A 184 -7.79 -8.24 13.48
N GLU A 185 -6.46 -8.37 13.51
CA GLU A 185 -5.73 -9.10 14.54
C GLU A 185 -5.83 -8.46 15.94
N LEU A 186 -5.98 -7.13 16.00
CA LEU A 186 -6.26 -6.45 17.26
C LEU A 186 -7.69 -6.69 17.74
N LYS A 187 -8.68 -6.76 16.83
CA LYS A 187 -10.09 -7.01 17.16
C LYS A 187 -10.32 -8.46 17.61
N ASP A 188 -9.71 -9.42 16.93
CA ASP A 188 -9.84 -10.86 17.27
C ASP A 188 -8.90 -11.30 18.38
N GLY A 189 -7.95 -10.43 18.77
CA GLY A 189 -7.01 -10.70 19.86
C GLY A 189 -5.82 -11.56 19.47
N THR A 190 -5.58 -11.82 18.19
CA THR A 190 -4.38 -12.53 17.70
C THR A 190 -3.11 -11.72 17.98
N LEU A 191 -3.21 -10.38 17.87
CA LEU A 191 -2.19 -9.44 18.30
C LEU A 191 -2.73 -8.50 19.39
N VAL A 192 -1.82 -8.07 20.26
CA VAL A 192 -2.09 -7.04 21.27
C VAL A 192 -0.98 -5.99 21.24
N GLN A 193 -1.34 -4.76 21.56
CA GLN A 193 -0.37 -3.68 21.72
C GLN A 193 0.45 -3.90 23.00
N CYS A 194 1.78 -3.87 22.90
CA CYS A 194 2.69 -4.13 24.03
C CYS A 194 2.79 -2.95 25.00
N VAL A 195 2.88 -1.74 24.45
CA VAL A 195 3.00 -0.45 25.17
C VAL A 195 2.00 0.55 24.56
N GLU A 196 1.58 1.55 25.34
CA GLU A 196 0.54 2.51 24.89
C GLU A 196 1.04 3.52 23.85
N GLN A 197 2.36 3.67 23.72
CA GLN A 197 2.97 4.68 22.86
C GLN A 197 2.85 4.33 21.39
N SER A 198 2.59 5.36 20.58
CA SER A 198 2.56 5.33 19.13
C SER A 198 3.31 6.52 18.55
N ALA A 199 3.70 6.47 17.30
CA ALA A 199 4.35 7.56 16.59
C ALA A 199 4.03 7.55 15.10
N PHE A 200 3.93 8.72 14.49
CA PHE A 200 3.92 8.88 13.05
C PHE A 200 5.32 8.61 12.49
N MET A 201 5.43 7.63 11.60
CA MET A 201 6.70 7.28 10.97
C MET A 201 6.69 7.66 9.50
N GLU A 202 5.89 7.00 8.72
CA GLU A 202 5.77 7.11 7.28
C GLU A 202 4.29 7.14 6.88
N ALA A 203 4.01 7.36 5.60
CA ALA A 203 2.65 7.42 5.09
C ALA A 203 2.44 6.48 3.90
N TYR A 204 1.19 6.16 3.62
CA TYR A 204 0.78 5.52 2.37
C TYR A 204 0.48 6.58 1.32
N TYR A 205 1.06 6.40 0.15
CA TYR A 205 0.93 7.30 -0.98
C TYR A 205 0.32 6.56 -2.17
N LEU A 206 -0.57 7.25 -2.86
CA LEU A 206 -1.03 6.85 -4.17
C LEU A 206 -0.10 7.46 -5.23
N LEU A 207 0.50 6.61 -6.03
CA LEU A 207 1.35 6.98 -7.15
C LEU A 207 0.62 6.72 -8.47
N THR A 208 0.81 7.60 -9.44
CA THR A 208 0.25 7.47 -10.78
C THR A 208 1.33 7.70 -11.84
N PRO A 209 1.23 7.03 -12.99
CA PRO A 209 2.04 7.40 -14.14
C PRO A 209 1.68 8.81 -14.61
N SER A 210 2.56 9.44 -15.37
CA SER A 210 2.34 10.79 -15.93
C SER A 210 1.25 10.86 -17.01
N GLN A 211 0.74 9.73 -17.46
CA GLN A 211 -0.31 9.65 -18.48
C GLN A 211 -1.71 9.74 -17.87
N GLN A 212 -2.72 10.00 -18.73
CA GLN A 212 -4.11 10.00 -18.31
C GLN A 212 -4.53 8.63 -17.81
N LEU A 213 -5.21 8.62 -16.68
CA LEU A 213 -5.71 7.39 -16.04
C LEU A 213 -6.94 6.86 -16.78
N SER A 214 -7.15 5.56 -16.67
CA SER A 214 -8.40 4.94 -17.12
C SER A 214 -9.54 5.23 -16.14
N ILE A 215 -10.77 5.14 -16.62
CA ILE A 215 -11.99 5.30 -15.78
C ILE A 215 -11.96 4.31 -14.60
N ASP A 216 -11.45 3.10 -14.81
CA ASP A 216 -11.33 2.09 -13.75
C ASP A 216 -10.29 2.48 -12.70
N ALA A 217 -9.17 3.08 -13.11
CA ALA A 217 -8.16 3.58 -12.19
C ALA A 217 -8.68 4.76 -11.35
N GLU A 218 -9.38 5.71 -11.97
CA GLU A 218 -9.99 6.84 -11.27
C GLU A 218 -11.03 6.37 -10.26
N TRP A 219 -11.93 5.46 -10.66
CA TRP A 219 -12.94 4.89 -9.78
C TRP A 219 -12.30 4.14 -8.59
N PHE A 220 -11.27 3.33 -8.85
CA PHE A 220 -10.55 2.60 -7.79
C PHE A 220 -9.88 3.56 -6.79
N MET A 221 -9.28 4.66 -7.28
CA MET A 221 -8.68 5.69 -6.42
C MET A 221 -9.72 6.34 -5.49
N GLU A 222 -10.91 6.65 -6.00
CA GLU A 222 -12.00 7.22 -5.22
C GLU A 222 -12.51 6.24 -4.16
N TRP A 223 -12.73 4.98 -4.56
CA TRP A 223 -13.12 3.91 -3.65
C TRP A 223 -12.08 3.72 -2.55
N LEU A 224 -10.79 3.57 -2.92
CA LEU A 224 -9.69 3.37 -1.97
C LEU A 224 -9.60 4.52 -0.95
N THR A 225 -9.67 5.76 -1.43
CA THR A 225 -9.63 6.94 -0.57
C THR A 225 -10.79 6.94 0.43
N ARG A 226 -12.01 6.68 -0.04
CA ARG A 226 -13.21 6.62 0.81
C ARG A 226 -13.12 5.48 1.84
N ALA A 227 -12.80 4.28 1.40
CA ALA A 227 -12.70 3.11 2.27
C ALA A 227 -11.63 3.28 3.38
N LEU A 228 -10.48 3.89 3.06
CA LEU A 228 -9.47 4.22 4.05
C LEU A 228 -9.93 5.31 5.02
N SER A 229 -10.60 6.35 4.52
CA SER A 229 -11.12 7.44 5.37
C SER A 229 -12.20 6.97 6.34
N GLU A 230 -13.06 6.07 5.91
CA GLU A 230 -14.11 5.46 6.74
C GLU A 230 -13.51 4.53 7.81
N ALA A 231 -12.54 3.70 7.40
CA ALA A 231 -11.91 2.74 8.32
C ALA A 231 -10.95 3.40 9.33
N PHE A 232 -10.23 4.45 8.91
CA PHE A 232 -9.16 5.09 9.70
C PHE A 232 -9.28 6.62 9.71
N PRO A 233 -10.36 7.19 10.27
CA PRO A 233 -10.63 8.64 10.18
C PRO A 233 -9.57 9.51 10.86
N ARG A 234 -8.81 8.96 11.82
CA ARG A 234 -7.71 9.66 12.51
C ARG A 234 -6.40 9.68 11.72
N ALA A 235 -6.24 8.81 10.72
CA ALA A 235 -5.03 8.69 9.92
C ALA A 235 -5.12 9.45 8.59
N VAL A 236 -6.27 10.05 8.27
CA VAL A 236 -6.48 10.85 7.05
C VAL A 236 -5.80 12.21 7.22
N VAL A 237 -5.11 12.68 6.14
CA VAL A 237 -4.38 13.95 6.07
C VAL A 237 -5.18 15.00 5.30
#